data_2f94693ee44037c7744d1868cfaf71f0
#
_entry.id   2f94693ee44037c7744d1868cfaf71f0
#
_cell.length_a   1.000
_cell.length_b   1.000
_cell.length_c   1.000
_cell.angle_alpha   90.00
_cell.angle_beta   90.00
_cell.angle_gamma   90.00
#
_symmetry.space_group_name_H-M   'P 1'
#
loop_
_entity.id
_entity.type
_entity.pdbx_description
1 polymer ?
#
loop_
_entity_poly.entity_id
_entity_poly.type
_entity_poly.pdbx_seq_one_letter_code
_entity_poly.pdbx_strand_id
1 'polypeptide(L)'
;ISRSWVIAMVFTFALINMAFDSMLSVLGPLNFSDPKTGPQHWSYNLAGLSVGMLIGGIWALKVKIERPLFLAMILIALSSIWDFTLALDSPLFVSIFAAVFSGISLEIFMVTWNTSLQHHVPEESYSRVSSYDTLGSFGIAPLGIVIAGPLAMHFGINSILMITGFITLIAATASLFVPSVRNLKND
;
A
#
# COMPACT_ATOMS: atom_id res chain seq x y z
N ILE A 1 12.69 9.71 23.82
CA ILE A 1 12.65 8.34 23.24
C ILE A 1 12.57 8.56 21.75
N SER A 2 13.61 8.16 21.02
CA SER A 2 13.68 8.27 19.58
C SER A 2 12.61 7.34 18.99
N ARG A 3 11.59 7.93 18.36
CA ARG A 3 10.54 7.18 17.64
C ARG A 3 11.01 6.84 16.22
N SER A 4 12.18 6.22 16.15
CA SER A 4 12.83 5.88 14.87
C SER A 4 11.96 4.98 13.98
N TRP A 5 11.13 4.12 14.58
CA TRP A 5 10.20 3.30 13.84
C TRP A 5 9.10 4.11 13.13
N VAL A 6 8.57 5.18 13.77
CA VAL A 6 7.58 6.06 13.13
C VAL A 6 8.20 6.77 11.92
N ILE A 7 9.41 7.33 12.11
CA ILE A 7 10.12 8.04 11.03
C ILE A 7 10.39 7.09 9.85
N ALA A 8 10.89 5.88 10.14
CA ALA A 8 11.15 4.88 9.09
C ALA A 8 9.86 4.51 8.33
N MET A 9 8.75 4.31 9.04
CA MET A 9 7.47 3.98 8.41
C MET A 9 6.91 5.14 7.59
N VAL A 10 7.01 6.38 8.08
CA VAL A 10 6.57 7.58 7.33
C VAL A 10 7.30 7.69 5.99
N PHE A 11 8.64 7.55 5.97
CA PHE A 11 9.40 7.57 4.73
C PHE A 11 9.06 6.39 3.80
N THR A 12 8.89 5.20 4.37
CA THR A 12 8.49 4.02 3.61
C THR A 12 7.13 4.23 2.95
N PHE A 13 6.15 4.70 3.73
CA PHE A 13 4.80 4.93 3.21
C PHE A 13 4.68 6.15 2.31
N ALA A 14 5.53 7.14 2.43
CA ALA A 14 5.61 8.20 1.43
C ALA A 14 5.83 7.65 0.02
N LEU A 15 6.76 6.71 -0.14
CA LEU A 15 7.04 6.07 -1.43
C LEU A 15 5.93 5.10 -1.85
N ILE A 16 5.43 4.29 -0.90
CA ILE A 16 4.37 3.31 -1.18
C ILE A 16 3.07 4.01 -1.59
N ASN A 17 2.63 5.04 -0.84
CA ASN A 17 1.42 5.79 -1.18
C ASN A 17 1.57 6.52 -2.52
N MET A 18 2.73 7.10 -2.80
CA MET A 18 2.99 7.71 -4.12
C MET A 18 2.83 6.68 -5.25
N ALA A 19 3.38 5.47 -5.11
CA ALA A 19 3.26 4.41 -6.09
C ALA A 19 1.82 3.89 -6.20
N PHE A 20 1.20 3.59 -5.06
CA PHE A 20 -0.16 3.06 -4.97
C PHE A 20 -1.21 4.03 -5.53
N ASP A 21 -1.16 5.31 -5.16
CA ASP A 21 -2.10 6.31 -5.65
C ASP A 21 -1.92 6.58 -7.15
N SER A 22 -0.67 6.51 -7.66
CA SER A 22 -0.38 6.58 -9.09
C SER A 22 -1.00 5.40 -9.84
N MET A 23 -0.85 4.19 -9.30
CA MET A 23 -1.44 2.98 -9.87
C MET A 23 -2.97 3.05 -9.81
N LEU A 24 -3.53 3.37 -8.65
CA LEU A 24 -4.98 3.35 -8.43
C LEU A 24 -5.72 4.42 -9.25
N SER A 25 -5.18 5.63 -9.33
CA SER A 25 -5.86 6.80 -9.90
C SER A 25 -5.56 7.05 -11.36
N VAL A 26 -4.42 6.57 -11.88
CA VAL A 26 -3.95 6.88 -13.23
C VAL A 26 -3.64 5.62 -14.03
N LEU A 27 -2.70 4.80 -13.58
CA LEU A 27 -2.18 3.70 -14.39
C LEU A 27 -3.19 2.55 -14.56
N GLY A 28 -3.92 2.22 -13.50
CA GLY A 28 -4.97 1.19 -13.55
C GLY A 28 -6.09 1.54 -14.54
N PRO A 29 -6.74 2.71 -14.42
CA PRO A 29 -7.70 3.17 -15.44
C PRO A 29 -7.13 3.20 -16.86
N LEU A 30 -5.88 3.64 -17.04
CA LEU A 30 -5.23 3.66 -18.36
C LEU A 30 -4.93 2.25 -18.91
N ASN A 31 -4.57 1.31 -18.03
CA ASN A 31 -4.30 -0.08 -18.42
C ASN A 31 -5.55 -0.77 -18.97
N PHE A 32 -6.73 -0.42 -18.48
CA PHE A 32 -8.02 -0.89 -18.94
C PHE A 32 -8.71 0.15 -19.85
N SER A 33 -8.01 0.61 -20.89
CA SER A 33 -8.45 1.72 -21.73
C SER A 33 -9.44 1.31 -22.85
N ASP A 34 -9.83 0.03 -23.00
CA ASP A 34 -10.87 -0.37 -23.94
C ASP A 34 -12.19 0.34 -23.64
N PRO A 35 -12.76 1.13 -24.60
CA PRO A 35 -13.93 1.94 -24.31
C PRO A 35 -15.19 1.14 -23.92
N LYS A 36 -15.28 -0.13 -24.32
CA LYS A 36 -16.45 -0.98 -24.07
C LYS A 36 -16.38 -1.76 -22.77
N THR A 37 -15.20 -2.32 -22.47
CA THR A 37 -15.02 -3.28 -21.37
C THR A 37 -14.05 -2.78 -20.29
N GLY A 38 -13.20 -1.85 -20.62
CA GLY A 38 -12.15 -1.36 -19.72
C GLY A 38 -12.66 -0.80 -18.39
N PRO A 39 -13.60 0.15 -18.38
CA PRO A 39 -14.13 0.69 -17.13
C PRO A 39 -14.77 -0.38 -16.24
N GLN A 40 -15.43 -1.38 -16.83
CA GLN A 40 -16.04 -2.49 -16.11
C GLN A 40 -14.96 -3.40 -15.50
N HIS A 41 -13.90 -3.73 -16.27
CA HIS A 41 -12.80 -4.57 -15.80
C HIS A 41 -12.04 -3.90 -14.65
N TRP A 42 -11.81 -2.58 -14.75
CA TRP A 42 -11.21 -1.82 -13.66
C TRP A 42 -12.12 -1.79 -12.42
N SER A 43 -13.42 -1.62 -12.60
CA SER A 43 -14.39 -1.66 -11.50
C SER A 43 -14.38 -3.01 -10.76
N TYR A 44 -14.17 -4.12 -11.47
CA TYR A 44 -14.02 -5.44 -10.83
C TYR A 44 -12.74 -5.54 -9.98
N ASN A 45 -11.64 -4.95 -10.42
CA ASN A 45 -10.43 -4.86 -9.61
C ASN A 45 -10.66 -4.03 -8.34
N LEU A 46 -11.34 -2.87 -8.43
CA LEU A 46 -11.68 -2.04 -7.28
C LEU A 46 -12.64 -2.75 -6.31
N ALA A 47 -13.62 -3.49 -6.85
CA ALA A 47 -14.51 -4.31 -6.03
C ALA A 47 -13.72 -5.41 -5.32
N GLY A 48 -12.77 -6.06 -6.00
CA GLY A 48 -11.86 -7.04 -5.41
C GLY A 48 -11.03 -6.44 -4.26
N LEU A 49 -10.43 -5.26 -4.47
CA LEU A 49 -9.72 -4.53 -3.43
C LEU A 49 -10.62 -4.29 -2.20
N SER A 50 -11.84 -3.81 -2.42
CA SER A 50 -12.80 -3.52 -1.34
C SER A 50 -13.20 -4.77 -0.56
N VAL A 51 -13.46 -5.89 -1.26
CA VAL A 51 -13.74 -7.18 -0.63
C VAL A 51 -12.54 -7.64 0.19
N GLY A 52 -11.33 -7.48 -0.34
CA GLY A 52 -10.10 -7.77 0.37
C GLY A 52 -9.96 -6.96 1.66
N MET A 53 -10.23 -5.66 1.62
CA MET A 53 -10.20 -4.81 2.82
C MET A 53 -11.20 -5.29 3.88
N LEU A 54 -12.43 -5.65 3.50
CA LEU A 54 -13.41 -6.21 4.45
C LEU A 54 -12.90 -7.50 5.10
N ILE A 55 -12.33 -8.42 4.32
CA ILE A 55 -11.76 -9.67 4.82
C ILE A 55 -10.58 -9.38 5.76
N GLY A 56 -9.66 -8.51 5.36
CA GLY A 56 -8.50 -8.11 6.14
C GLY A 56 -8.86 -7.47 7.47
N GLY A 57 -9.86 -6.58 7.48
CA GLY A 57 -10.37 -5.92 8.69
C GLY A 57 -10.98 -6.92 9.67
N ILE A 58 -11.85 -7.82 9.19
CA ILE A 58 -12.44 -8.88 10.04
C ILE A 58 -11.36 -9.80 10.62
N TRP A 59 -10.36 -10.15 9.82
CA TRP A 59 -9.25 -10.98 10.27
C TRP A 59 -8.39 -10.27 11.32
N ALA A 60 -8.03 -9.02 11.07
CA ALA A 60 -7.19 -8.22 11.98
C ALA A 60 -7.83 -8.01 13.36
N LEU A 61 -9.17 -7.93 13.43
CA LEU A 61 -9.90 -7.82 14.71
C LEU A 61 -9.89 -9.11 15.53
N LYS A 62 -9.69 -10.27 14.89
CA LYS A 62 -9.77 -11.58 15.55
C LYS A 62 -8.42 -12.16 15.93
N VAL A 63 -7.35 -11.71 15.29
CA VAL A 63 -6.01 -12.31 15.43
C VAL A 63 -5.10 -11.40 16.25
N LYS A 64 -4.58 -11.91 17.36
CA LYS A 64 -3.55 -11.22 18.13
C LYS A 64 -2.19 -11.46 17.45
N ILE A 65 -1.58 -10.38 16.97
CA ILE A 65 -0.31 -10.42 16.23
C ILE A 65 0.81 -9.95 17.16
N GLU A 66 1.79 -10.81 17.44
CA GLU A 66 2.93 -10.46 18.34
C GLU A 66 3.84 -9.37 17.74
N ARG A 67 4.04 -9.40 16.42
CA ARG A 67 4.89 -8.42 15.69
C ARG A 67 4.08 -7.78 14.56
N PRO A 68 3.20 -6.82 14.90
CA PRO A 68 2.21 -6.31 13.95
C PRO A 68 2.84 -5.66 12.72
N LEU A 69 3.83 -4.80 12.90
CA LEU A 69 4.46 -4.12 11.76
C LEU A 69 5.30 -5.06 10.89
N PHE A 70 5.92 -6.07 11.49
CA PHE A 70 6.68 -7.07 10.72
C PHE A 70 5.78 -7.84 9.75
N LEU A 71 4.66 -8.38 10.26
CA LEU A 71 3.69 -9.09 9.41
C LEU A 71 3.08 -8.16 8.36
N ALA A 72 2.66 -6.97 8.77
CA ALA A 72 2.04 -6.02 7.88
C ALA A 72 2.96 -5.61 6.72
N MET A 73 4.25 -5.38 6.97
CA MET A 73 5.20 -5.01 5.92
C MET A 73 5.53 -6.17 4.97
N ILE A 74 5.51 -7.42 5.44
CA ILE A 74 5.59 -8.58 4.54
C ILE A 74 4.37 -8.62 3.61
N LEU A 75 3.17 -8.43 4.16
CA LEU A 75 1.94 -8.44 3.36
C LEU A 75 1.93 -7.29 2.35
N ILE A 76 2.35 -6.08 2.74
CA ILE A 76 2.49 -4.94 1.82
C ILE A 76 3.55 -5.22 0.74
N ALA A 77 4.69 -5.83 1.07
CA ALA A 77 5.67 -6.21 0.05
C ALA A 77 5.07 -7.19 -0.97
N LEU A 78 4.31 -8.19 -0.50
CA LEU A 78 3.65 -9.16 -1.37
C LEU A 78 2.47 -8.57 -2.15
N SER A 79 1.82 -7.51 -1.65
CA SER A 79 0.70 -6.85 -2.36
C SER A 79 1.13 -6.21 -3.68
N SER A 80 2.43 -5.93 -3.86
CA SER A 80 2.99 -5.47 -5.14
C SER A 80 2.71 -6.43 -6.32
N ILE A 81 2.29 -7.67 -6.03
CA ILE A 81 1.85 -8.61 -7.06
C ILE A 81 0.69 -8.06 -7.91
N TRP A 82 -0.15 -7.19 -7.34
CA TRP A 82 -1.22 -6.57 -8.10
C TRP A 82 -0.66 -5.67 -9.21
N ASP A 83 0.30 -4.81 -8.91
CA ASP A 83 0.99 -4.00 -9.92
C ASP A 83 1.62 -4.86 -11.02
N PHE A 84 2.29 -5.96 -10.63
CA PHE A 84 2.91 -6.88 -11.58
C PHE A 84 1.90 -7.63 -12.44
N THR A 85 0.74 -8.03 -11.90
CA THR A 85 -0.31 -8.67 -12.71
C THR A 85 -0.90 -7.71 -13.75
N LEU A 86 -1.04 -6.42 -13.41
CA LEU A 86 -1.45 -5.38 -14.34
C LEU A 86 -0.37 -5.12 -15.39
N ALA A 87 0.89 -5.01 -14.98
CA ALA A 87 2.03 -4.74 -15.86
C ALA A 87 2.28 -5.85 -16.87
N LEU A 88 1.93 -7.10 -16.55
CA LEU A 88 2.10 -8.28 -17.39
C LEU A 88 0.86 -8.63 -18.22
N ASP A 89 -0.13 -7.75 -18.27
CA ASP A 89 -1.41 -7.96 -18.96
C ASP A 89 -2.04 -9.33 -18.61
N SER A 90 -1.96 -9.70 -17.34
CA SER A 90 -2.47 -10.99 -16.85
C SER A 90 -3.98 -11.11 -17.06
N PRO A 91 -4.53 -12.32 -17.17
CA PRO A 91 -5.98 -12.52 -17.26
C PRO A 91 -6.74 -11.78 -16.15
N LEU A 92 -7.89 -11.21 -16.46
CA LEU A 92 -8.67 -10.36 -15.55
C LEU A 92 -8.90 -10.99 -14.17
N PHE A 93 -9.21 -12.29 -14.12
CA PHE A 93 -9.42 -12.98 -12.83
C PHE A 93 -8.16 -13.00 -11.96
N VAL A 94 -6.96 -13.06 -12.57
CA VAL A 94 -5.68 -13.03 -11.84
C VAL A 94 -5.48 -11.65 -11.20
N SER A 95 -5.72 -10.57 -11.95
CA SER A 95 -5.61 -9.22 -11.40
C SER A 95 -6.65 -8.95 -10.30
N ILE A 96 -7.88 -9.48 -10.42
CA ILE A 96 -8.90 -9.37 -9.38
C ILE A 96 -8.47 -10.10 -8.09
N PHE A 97 -7.95 -11.33 -8.18
CA PHE A 97 -7.43 -12.02 -7.00
C PHE A 97 -6.24 -11.30 -6.36
N ALA A 98 -5.35 -10.74 -7.18
CA ALA A 98 -4.25 -9.91 -6.69
C ALA A 98 -4.77 -8.64 -6.00
N ALA A 99 -5.82 -8.01 -6.53
CA ALA A 99 -6.49 -6.86 -5.90
C ALA A 99 -7.12 -7.23 -4.55
N VAL A 100 -7.79 -8.39 -4.44
CA VAL A 100 -8.32 -8.91 -3.17
C VAL A 100 -7.20 -9.09 -2.16
N PHE A 101 -6.10 -9.72 -2.56
CA PHE A 101 -4.95 -9.91 -1.68
C PHE A 101 -4.33 -8.57 -1.23
N SER A 102 -4.23 -7.60 -2.14
CA SER A 102 -3.74 -6.25 -1.83
C SER A 102 -4.66 -5.55 -0.83
N GLY A 103 -5.98 -5.68 -0.98
CA GLY A 103 -6.96 -5.15 -0.03
C GLY A 103 -6.81 -5.75 1.36
N ILE A 104 -6.65 -7.08 1.46
CA ILE A 104 -6.37 -7.77 2.74
C ILE A 104 -5.11 -7.19 3.39
N SER A 105 -4.04 -7.07 2.62
CA SER A 105 -2.73 -6.60 3.09
C SER A 105 -2.80 -5.17 3.59
N LEU A 106 -3.46 -4.29 2.82
CA LEU A 106 -3.62 -2.88 3.14
C LEU A 106 -4.41 -2.69 4.45
N GLU A 107 -5.54 -3.40 4.60
CA GLU A 107 -6.38 -3.26 5.79
C GLU A 107 -5.71 -3.82 7.05
N ILE A 108 -5.03 -4.96 6.95
CA ILE A 108 -4.23 -5.49 8.06
C ILE A 108 -3.15 -4.48 8.46
N PHE A 109 -2.47 -3.85 7.48
CA PHE A 109 -1.52 -2.79 7.78
C PHE A 109 -2.20 -1.62 8.49
N MET A 110 -3.31 -1.09 7.99
CA MET A 110 -4.02 0.06 8.57
C MET A 110 -4.41 -0.19 10.03
N VAL A 111 -4.98 -1.36 10.32
CA VAL A 111 -5.36 -1.74 11.69
C VAL A 111 -4.13 -1.85 12.59
N THR A 112 -3.09 -2.57 12.16
CA THR A 112 -1.88 -2.78 12.95
C THR A 112 -1.09 -1.49 13.17
N TRP A 113 -1.03 -0.61 12.18
CA TRP A 113 -0.40 0.71 12.27
C TRP A 113 -1.09 1.59 13.31
N ASN A 114 -2.41 1.77 13.19
CA ASN A 114 -3.19 2.58 14.11
C ASN A 114 -3.11 2.05 15.55
N THR A 115 -3.20 0.73 15.73
CA THR A 115 -3.06 0.08 17.03
C THR A 115 -1.66 0.31 17.60
N SER A 116 -0.61 0.17 16.81
CA SER A 116 0.77 0.41 17.26
C SER A 116 0.99 1.88 17.64
N LEU A 117 0.43 2.83 16.90
CA LEU A 117 0.47 4.24 17.28
C LEU A 117 -0.22 4.50 18.63
N GLN A 118 -1.44 3.93 18.82
CA GLN A 118 -2.19 4.10 20.06
C GLN A 118 -1.47 3.50 21.27
N HIS A 119 -0.81 2.36 21.11
CA HIS A 119 -0.07 1.70 22.19
C HIS A 119 1.23 2.42 22.59
N HIS A 120 1.95 2.97 21.62
CA HIS A 120 3.31 3.47 21.84
C HIS A 120 3.42 5.00 21.89
N VAL A 121 2.36 5.72 21.54
CA VAL A 121 2.34 7.19 21.55
C VAL A 121 1.45 7.67 22.68
N PRO A 122 1.99 8.47 23.65
CA PRO A 122 1.18 9.07 24.71
C PRO A 122 0.04 9.92 24.15
N GLU A 123 -1.13 9.88 24.79
CA GLU A 123 -2.35 10.59 24.33
C GLU A 123 -2.09 12.08 24.06
N GLU A 124 -1.31 12.75 24.91
CA GLU A 124 -0.95 14.17 24.77
C GLU A 124 -0.21 14.49 23.47
N SER A 125 0.48 13.51 22.90
CA SER A 125 1.29 13.65 21.68
C SER A 125 0.67 12.99 20.46
N TYR A 126 -0.40 12.21 20.65
CA TYR A 126 -0.98 11.37 19.59
C TYR A 126 -1.41 12.19 18.38
N SER A 127 -2.18 13.26 18.58
CA SER A 127 -2.67 14.11 17.49
C SER A 127 -1.53 14.72 16.67
N ARG A 128 -0.45 15.16 17.34
CA ARG A 128 0.72 15.72 16.65
C ARG A 128 1.46 14.67 15.84
N VAL A 129 1.68 13.49 16.41
CA VAL A 129 2.37 12.40 15.70
C VAL A 129 1.55 11.91 14.51
N SER A 130 0.24 11.75 14.69
CA SER A 130 -0.68 11.37 13.62
C SER A 130 -0.73 12.41 12.49
N SER A 131 -0.70 13.71 12.82
CA SER A 131 -0.64 14.77 11.79
C SER A 131 0.68 14.74 11.00
N TYR A 132 1.81 14.53 11.67
CA TYR A 132 3.11 14.38 10.99
C TYR A 132 3.18 13.08 10.16
N ASP A 133 2.60 12.00 10.65
CA ASP A 133 2.47 10.75 9.90
C ASP A 133 1.65 10.96 8.63
N THR A 134 0.46 11.51 8.75
CA THR A 134 -0.40 11.78 7.58
C THR A 134 0.30 12.70 6.57
N LEU A 135 0.88 13.81 7.02
CA LEU A 135 1.58 14.72 6.14
C LEU A 135 2.80 14.08 5.47
N GLY A 136 3.59 13.34 6.24
CA GLY A 136 4.79 12.68 5.73
C GLY A 136 4.49 11.53 4.80
N SER A 137 3.52 10.68 5.15
CA SER A 137 3.17 9.47 4.39
C SER A 137 2.40 9.78 3.11
N PHE A 138 1.60 10.85 3.06
CA PHE A 138 0.77 11.21 1.91
C PHE A 138 1.22 12.48 1.19
N GLY A 139 2.15 13.25 1.76
CA GLY A 139 2.52 14.56 1.22
C GLY A 139 3.10 14.53 -0.21
N ILE A 140 3.78 13.44 -0.59
CA ILE A 140 4.34 13.27 -1.93
C ILE A 140 3.44 12.47 -2.89
N ALA A 141 2.36 11.87 -2.41
CA ALA A 141 1.45 11.06 -3.24
C ALA A 141 0.88 11.83 -4.45
N PRO A 142 0.47 13.12 -4.33
CA PRO A 142 0.01 13.90 -5.49
C PRO A 142 1.06 14.06 -6.59
N LEU A 143 2.36 14.08 -6.24
CA LEU A 143 3.43 14.16 -7.23
C LEU A 143 3.44 12.88 -8.11
N GLY A 144 3.24 11.72 -7.49
CA GLY A 144 3.13 10.45 -8.22
C GLY A 144 1.98 10.48 -9.23
N ILE A 145 0.79 10.93 -8.79
CA ILE A 145 -0.39 11.05 -9.66
C ILE A 145 -0.11 11.97 -10.86
N VAL A 146 0.50 13.14 -10.63
CA VAL A 146 0.78 14.13 -11.68
C VAL A 146 1.79 13.61 -12.70
N ILE A 147 2.84 12.91 -12.26
CA ILE A 147 3.91 12.44 -13.17
C ILE A 147 3.59 11.10 -13.83
N ALA A 148 2.70 10.28 -13.25
CA ALA A 148 2.40 8.94 -13.74
C ALA A 148 1.89 8.93 -15.18
N GLY A 149 0.96 9.83 -15.53
CA GLY A 149 0.41 9.94 -16.88
C GLY A 149 1.47 10.26 -17.93
N PRO A 150 2.22 11.37 -17.82
CA PRO A 150 3.33 11.70 -18.71
C PRO A 150 4.38 10.59 -18.83
N LEU A 151 4.76 9.96 -17.73
CA LEU A 151 5.70 8.84 -17.74
C LEU A 151 5.13 7.62 -18.49
N ALA A 152 3.85 7.30 -18.27
CA ALA A 152 3.19 6.20 -18.98
C ALA A 152 3.08 6.47 -20.48
N MET A 153 2.86 7.71 -20.89
CA MET A 153 2.85 8.10 -22.31
C MET A 153 4.24 7.95 -22.97
N HIS A 154 5.32 8.17 -22.23
CA HIS A 154 6.68 8.13 -22.77
C HIS A 154 7.30 6.73 -22.71
N PHE A 155 7.13 6.01 -21.61
CA PHE A 155 7.77 4.71 -21.35
C PHE A 155 6.82 3.52 -21.45
N GLY A 156 5.53 3.75 -21.68
CA GLY A 156 4.49 2.72 -21.67
C GLY A 156 3.91 2.44 -20.29
N ILE A 157 2.62 2.15 -20.23
CA ILE A 157 1.87 1.92 -18.99
C ILE A 157 2.46 0.73 -18.21
N ASN A 158 2.74 -0.37 -18.89
CA ASN A 158 3.26 -1.60 -18.29
C ASN A 158 4.62 -1.38 -17.60
N SER A 159 5.49 -0.55 -18.21
CA SER A 159 6.79 -0.20 -17.60
C SER A 159 6.62 0.59 -16.30
N ILE A 160 5.68 1.54 -16.25
CA ILE A 160 5.45 2.34 -15.06
C ILE A 160 4.75 1.52 -13.97
N LEU A 161 3.82 0.62 -14.32
CA LEU A 161 3.24 -0.36 -13.39
C LEU A 161 4.30 -1.28 -12.78
N MET A 162 5.27 -1.74 -13.59
CA MET A 162 6.44 -2.48 -13.05
C MET A 162 7.22 -1.65 -12.04
N ILE A 163 7.46 -0.37 -12.33
CA ILE A 163 8.19 0.53 -11.44
C ILE A 163 7.42 0.74 -10.13
N THR A 164 6.11 0.97 -10.17
CA THR A 164 5.29 1.12 -8.94
C THR A 164 5.32 -0.14 -8.09
N GLY A 165 5.21 -1.32 -8.70
CA GLY A 165 5.35 -2.60 -8.02
C GLY A 165 6.73 -2.78 -7.37
N PHE A 166 7.82 -2.43 -8.06
CA PHE A 166 9.16 -2.50 -7.47
C PHE A 166 9.38 -1.46 -6.37
N ILE A 167 8.83 -0.24 -6.48
CA ILE A 167 8.89 0.76 -5.40
C ILE A 167 8.22 0.19 -4.15
N THR A 168 7.01 -0.35 -4.27
CA THR A 168 6.27 -0.96 -3.15
C THR A 168 7.05 -2.14 -2.55
N LEU A 169 7.51 -3.06 -3.37
CA LEU A 169 8.26 -4.24 -2.93
C LEU A 169 9.55 -3.86 -2.20
N ILE A 170 10.34 -2.96 -2.79
CA ILE A 170 11.65 -2.58 -2.23
C ILE A 170 11.46 -1.73 -0.97
N ALA A 171 10.57 -0.74 -0.98
CA ALA A 171 10.33 0.12 0.18
C ALA A 171 9.81 -0.70 1.38
N ALA A 172 8.81 -1.58 1.15
CA ALA A 172 8.29 -2.44 2.19
C ALA A 172 9.34 -3.41 2.72
N THR A 173 10.11 -4.05 1.84
CA THR A 173 11.18 -4.98 2.23
C THR A 173 12.30 -4.24 2.98
N ALA A 174 12.70 -3.06 2.54
CA ALA A 174 13.72 -2.25 3.19
C ALA A 174 13.35 -1.89 4.64
N SER A 175 12.07 -1.60 4.91
CA SER A 175 11.59 -1.30 6.25
C SER A 175 11.78 -2.48 7.24
N LEU A 176 11.77 -3.72 6.76
CA LEU A 176 11.99 -4.92 7.58
C LEU A 176 13.43 -5.04 8.11
N PHE A 177 14.39 -4.36 7.48
CA PHE A 177 15.78 -4.28 7.98
C PHE A 177 15.95 -3.26 9.09
N VAL A 178 14.95 -2.43 9.37
CA VAL A 178 14.96 -1.49 10.49
C VAL A 178 14.58 -2.23 11.78
N PRO A 179 15.52 -2.42 12.76
CA PRO A 179 15.25 -3.24 13.94
C PRO A 179 14.07 -2.74 14.78
N SER A 180 13.86 -1.41 14.83
CA SER A 180 12.75 -0.80 15.57
C SER A 180 11.37 -1.06 14.93
N VAL A 181 11.30 -1.35 13.63
CA VAL A 181 10.08 -1.77 12.92
C VAL A 181 9.87 -3.28 13.11
N ARG A 182 10.92 -4.08 12.83
CA ARG A 182 10.85 -5.54 12.87
C ARG A 182 10.50 -6.10 14.25
N ASN A 183 11.02 -5.47 15.32
CA ASN A 183 10.92 -5.99 16.68
C ASN A 183 9.84 -5.28 17.51
N LEU A 184 9.03 -4.39 16.91
CA LEU A 184 7.93 -3.74 17.62
C LEU A 184 6.90 -4.79 18.03
N LYS A 185 6.57 -4.82 19.33
CA LYS A 185 5.55 -5.71 19.90
C LYS A 185 4.46 -4.85 20.51
N ASN A 186 3.21 -5.28 20.38
CA ASN A 186 2.08 -4.76 21.12
C ASN A 186 1.81 -5.75 22.27
N ASP A 187 2.50 -5.51 23.39
CA ASP A 187 2.32 -6.30 24.63
C ASP A 187 0.99 -5.95 25.32
#